data_bc584cc3546367076e70458e172169e6
#
_entry.id   bc584cc3546367076e70458e172169e6
#
_cell.length_a   1.000
_cell.length_b   1.000
_cell.length_c   1.000
_cell.angle_alpha   90.00
_cell.angle_beta   90.00
_cell.angle_gamma   90.00
#
_symmetry.space_group_name_H-M   'P 1'
#
loop_
_entity.id
_entity.type
_entity.pdbx_description
1 polymer ?
#
loop_
_entity_poly.entity_id
_entity_poly.type
_entity_poly.pdbx_seq_one_letter_code
_entity_poly.pdbx_strand_id
1 'polypeptide(L)'
;MPGFNDVAWFEIGTDDPATAERFYGDVFGWKVAQDDTASTDVAYRVIDTGGSRGGLSTGQENYAIFTVLVEDVDAACRAVEKAGGRVQRPPTVNPVGVTFAHVLDPAGNHFSVFTPPK
;
A
#
# COMPACT_ATOMS: atom_id res chain seq x y z
N MET A 1 -9.23 -13.69 -7.70
CA MET A 1 -8.47 -12.49 -8.14
C MET A 1 -9.30 -11.24 -7.91
N PRO A 2 -8.78 -10.24 -7.23
CA PRO A 2 -9.48 -8.97 -7.10
C PRO A 2 -9.60 -8.30 -8.46
N GLY A 3 -10.74 -7.70 -8.70
CA GLY A 3 -10.95 -6.86 -9.88
C GLY A 3 -10.72 -5.40 -9.55
N PHE A 4 -10.92 -4.54 -10.53
CA PHE A 4 -10.83 -3.09 -10.29
C PHE A 4 -11.87 -2.67 -9.25
N ASN A 5 -11.47 -1.71 -8.43
CA ASN A 5 -12.26 -1.15 -7.33
C ASN A 5 -12.43 -2.11 -6.14
N ASP A 6 -11.61 -3.16 -6.10
CA ASP A 6 -11.59 -4.12 -5.01
C ASP A 6 -10.36 -3.88 -4.15
N VAL A 7 -10.45 -4.25 -2.87
CA VAL A 7 -9.27 -4.23 -1.98
C VAL A 7 -8.40 -5.43 -2.36
N ALA A 8 -7.20 -5.16 -2.84
CA ALA A 8 -6.29 -6.18 -3.38
C ALA A 8 -5.01 -6.33 -2.59
N TRP A 9 -4.75 -5.43 -1.63
CA TRP A 9 -3.47 -5.36 -0.94
C TRP A 9 -3.68 -4.63 0.38
N PHE A 10 -2.83 -4.86 1.36
CA PHE A 10 -2.75 -4.00 2.53
C PHE A 10 -1.33 -3.44 2.61
N GLU A 11 -1.16 -2.34 3.33
CA GLU A 11 0.16 -1.76 3.50
C GLU A 11 0.33 -1.28 4.94
N ILE A 12 1.45 -1.65 5.52
CA ILE A 12 1.88 -1.19 6.83
C ILE A 12 3.09 -0.30 6.64
N GLY A 13 3.00 0.93 7.13
CA GLY A 13 4.13 1.85 7.18
C GLY A 13 4.75 1.81 8.56
N THR A 14 6.06 1.85 8.64
CA THR A 14 6.76 1.80 9.91
C THR A 14 8.09 2.55 9.84
N ASP A 15 8.46 3.14 10.95
CA ASP A 15 9.79 3.73 11.12
C ASP A 15 10.79 2.73 11.68
N ASP A 16 10.35 1.51 12.01
CA ASP A 16 11.21 0.45 12.55
C ASP A 16 10.82 -0.91 11.98
N PRO A 17 11.30 -1.23 10.76
CA PRO A 17 10.87 -2.45 10.08
C PRO A 17 11.29 -3.74 10.81
N ALA A 18 12.43 -3.74 11.51
CA ALA A 18 12.89 -4.94 12.21
C ALA A 18 11.94 -5.30 13.37
N THR A 19 11.50 -4.30 14.12
CA THR A 19 10.55 -4.51 15.21
C THR A 19 9.18 -4.92 14.67
N ALA A 20 8.72 -4.28 13.58
CA ALA A 20 7.43 -4.63 12.97
C ALA A 20 7.44 -6.07 12.46
N GLU A 21 8.48 -6.47 11.75
CA GLU A 21 8.61 -7.84 11.24
C GLU A 21 8.56 -8.86 12.36
N ARG A 22 9.26 -8.61 13.44
CA ARG A 22 9.29 -9.49 14.60
C ARG A 22 7.92 -9.57 15.27
N PHE A 23 7.26 -8.43 15.44
CA PHE A 23 5.95 -8.37 16.08
C PHE A 23 4.92 -9.20 15.32
N TYR A 24 4.78 -8.95 14.02
CA TYR A 24 3.77 -9.65 13.21
C TYR A 24 4.10 -11.11 13.02
N GLY A 25 5.38 -11.47 12.98
CA GLY A 25 5.81 -12.85 12.94
C GLY A 25 5.50 -13.59 14.23
N ASP A 26 5.77 -12.96 15.37
CA ASP A 26 5.54 -13.59 16.68
C ASP A 26 4.05 -13.74 17.01
N VAL A 27 3.25 -12.74 16.62
CA VAL A 27 1.82 -12.74 16.96
C VAL A 27 1.02 -13.63 16.01
N PHE A 28 1.27 -13.55 14.71
CA PHE A 28 0.43 -14.20 13.70
C PHE A 28 1.16 -15.24 12.86
N GLY A 29 2.46 -15.33 12.96
CA GLY A 29 3.23 -16.21 12.09
C GLY A 29 3.40 -15.68 10.68
N TRP A 30 3.17 -14.39 10.46
CA TRP A 30 3.33 -13.79 9.14
C TRP A 30 4.80 -13.81 8.72
N LYS A 31 5.04 -14.03 7.44
CA LYS A 31 6.37 -14.04 6.88
C LYS A 31 6.63 -12.75 6.13
N VAL A 32 7.77 -12.14 6.42
CA VAL A 32 8.17 -10.88 5.78
C VAL A 32 9.48 -11.14 5.03
N ALA A 33 9.49 -10.79 3.76
CA ALA A 33 10.66 -10.97 2.91
C ALA A 33 10.88 -9.73 2.08
N GLN A 34 12.14 -9.45 1.77
CA GLN A 34 12.47 -8.38 0.83
C GLN A 34 12.10 -8.87 -0.57
N ASP A 35 11.30 -8.08 -1.28
CA ASP A 35 10.88 -8.40 -2.64
C ASP A 35 11.72 -7.60 -3.63
N ASP A 36 12.77 -8.24 -4.15
CA ASP A 36 13.67 -7.61 -5.11
C ASP A 36 13.00 -7.38 -6.47
N THR A 37 11.88 -8.05 -6.73
CA THR A 37 11.14 -7.88 -7.99
C THR A 37 10.09 -6.79 -7.89
N ALA A 38 9.59 -6.50 -6.70
CA ALA A 38 8.54 -5.50 -6.49
C ALA A 38 9.10 -4.09 -6.31
N SER A 39 10.33 -3.97 -5.81
CA SER A 39 10.96 -2.69 -5.61
C SER A 39 12.47 -2.84 -5.50
N THR A 40 13.20 -1.90 -6.06
CA THR A 40 14.64 -1.79 -5.84
C THR A 40 14.94 -1.05 -4.53
N ASP A 41 13.91 -0.54 -3.87
CA ASP A 41 14.04 0.16 -2.60
C ASP A 41 14.10 -0.88 -1.47
N VAL A 42 15.24 -0.93 -0.78
CA VAL A 42 15.44 -1.84 0.37
C VAL A 42 14.51 -1.52 1.53
N ALA A 43 13.85 -0.37 1.50
CA ALA A 43 12.90 0.03 2.52
C ALA A 43 11.52 -0.61 2.36
N TYR A 44 11.28 -1.38 1.29
CA TYR A 44 10.00 -2.03 1.05
C TYR A 44 10.14 -3.54 1.10
N ARG A 45 9.25 -4.19 1.83
CA ARG A 45 9.22 -5.64 1.99
C ARG A 45 7.81 -6.16 1.76
N VAL A 46 7.69 -7.44 1.43
CA VAL A 46 6.39 -8.09 1.20
C VAL A 46 6.04 -8.95 2.40
N ILE A 47 4.81 -8.80 2.87
CA ILE A 47 4.23 -9.59 3.96
C ILE A 47 3.35 -10.67 3.35
N ASP A 48 3.56 -11.92 3.74
CA ASP A 48 2.73 -13.05 3.34
C ASP A 48 2.03 -13.58 4.58
N THR A 49 0.70 -13.47 4.61
CA THR A 49 -0.10 -13.95 5.75
C THR A 49 -0.56 -15.40 5.57
N GLY A 50 -0.32 -15.97 4.38
CA GLY A 50 -0.82 -17.30 4.03
C GLY A 50 -2.06 -17.23 3.14
N GLY A 51 -2.91 -16.24 3.33
CA GLY A 51 -4.12 -16.03 2.53
C GLY A 51 -4.13 -14.69 1.81
N SER A 52 -3.29 -13.78 2.25
CA SER A 52 -3.23 -12.42 1.71
C SER A 52 -1.78 -11.98 1.59
N ARG A 53 -1.57 -10.95 0.81
CA ARG A 53 -0.26 -10.32 0.69
C ARG A 53 -0.38 -8.82 0.89
N GLY A 54 0.65 -8.24 1.47
CA GLY A 54 0.72 -6.81 1.68
C GLY A 54 2.16 -6.33 1.67
N GLY A 55 2.32 -5.03 1.89
CA GLY A 55 3.62 -4.39 1.92
C GLY A 55 3.97 -3.87 3.29
N LEU A 56 5.26 -3.88 3.59
CA LEU A 56 5.84 -3.21 4.75
C LEU A 56 6.76 -2.12 4.22
N SER A 57 6.32 -0.88 4.36
CA SER A 57 7.03 0.29 3.84
C SER A 57 7.74 0.99 5.00
N THR A 58 9.03 1.27 4.82
CA THR A 58 9.82 1.98 5.82
C THR A 58 9.79 3.47 5.53
N GLY A 59 9.39 4.26 6.51
CA GLY A 59 9.34 5.71 6.39
C GLY A 59 9.17 6.35 7.75
N GLN A 60 8.80 7.61 7.77
CA GLN A 60 8.63 8.37 9.01
C GLN A 60 7.24 8.25 9.62
N GLU A 61 6.30 7.71 8.86
CA GLU A 61 4.91 7.56 9.31
C GLU A 61 4.60 6.11 9.63
N ASN A 62 3.83 5.91 10.69
CA ASN A 62 3.32 4.60 11.07
C ASN A 62 1.84 4.55 10.69
N TYR A 63 1.45 3.54 9.90
CA TYR A 63 0.07 3.36 9.47
C TYR A 63 -0.19 1.91 9.09
N ALA A 64 -1.47 1.55 9.06
CA ALA A 64 -1.90 0.26 8.53
C ALA A 64 -3.17 0.52 7.71
N ILE A 65 -3.09 0.35 6.41
CA ILE A 65 -4.13 0.76 5.48
C ILE A 65 -4.43 -0.36 4.48
N PHE A 66 -5.63 -0.28 3.88
CA PHE A 66 -5.94 -1.13 2.73
C PHE A 66 -5.60 -0.37 1.44
N THR A 67 -5.46 -1.12 0.37
CA THR A 67 -5.08 -0.58 -0.95
C THR A 67 -6.05 -1.12 -1.99
N VAL A 68 -6.65 -0.22 -2.75
CA VAL A 68 -7.66 -0.55 -3.75
C VAL A 68 -7.03 -0.60 -5.14
N LEU A 69 -7.26 -1.69 -5.85
CA LEU A 69 -6.81 -1.82 -7.23
C LEU A 69 -7.74 -1.00 -8.13
N VAL A 70 -7.17 -0.05 -8.87
CA VAL A 70 -7.93 0.80 -9.78
C VAL A 70 -7.35 0.73 -11.19
N GLU A 71 -8.18 1.03 -12.17
CA GLU A 71 -7.74 1.02 -13.56
C GLU A 71 -6.81 2.20 -13.87
N ASP A 72 -7.11 3.37 -13.28
CA ASP A 72 -6.36 4.61 -13.53
C ASP A 72 -6.28 5.41 -12.23
N VAL A 73 -5.06 5.53 -11.70
CA VAL A 73 -4.84 6.21 -10.41
C VAL A 73 -5.18 7.71 -10.50
N ASP A 74 -4.85 8.36 -11.62
CA ASP A 74 -5.19 9.78 -11.79
C ASP A 74 -6.70 9.99 -11.77
N ALA A 75 -7.43 9.14 -12.47
CA ALA A 75 -8.90 9.21 -12.48
C ALA A 75 -9.48 8.92 -11.10
N ALA A 76 -8.92 7.96 -10.38
CA ALA A 76 -9.36 7.64 -9.02
C ALA A 76 -9.14 8.83 -8.08
N CYS A 77 -8.00 9.52 -8.18
CA CYS A 77 -7.73 10.70 -7.37
C CYS A 77 -8.72 11.83 -7.65
N ARG A 78 -9.06 12.05 -8.92
CA ARG A 78 -10.07 13.05 -9.28
C ARG A 78 -11.45 12.68 -8.69
N ALA A 79 -11.79 11.41 -8.75
CA ALA A 79 -13.06 10.94 -8.18
C ALA A 79 -13.10 11.09 -6.66
N VAL A 80 -11.98 10.83 -5.98
CA VAL A 80 -11.86 11.03 -4.54
C VAL A 80 -12.16 12.49 -4.18
N GLU A 81 -11.53 13.43 -4.88
CA GLU A 81 -11.73 14.86 -4.60
C GLU A 81 -13.16 15.29 -4.89
N LYS A 82 -13.72 14.81 -6.00
CA LYS A 82 -15.10 15.12 -6.37
C LYS A 82 -16.10 14.60 -5.34
N ALA A 83 -15.79 13.48 -4.70
CA ALA A 83 -16.67 12.85 -3.71
C ALA A 83 -16.45 13.36 -2.29
N GLY A 84 -15.61 14.37 -2.09
CA GLY A 84 -15.39 15.00 -0.78
C GLY A 84 -14.18 14.51 -0.02
N GLY A 85 -13.38 13.62 -0.60
CA GLY A 85 -12.12 13.20 -0.02
C GLY A 85 -10.97 14.11 -0.41
N ARG A 86 -9.75 13.70 -0.09
CA ARG A 86 -8.55 14.46 -0.42
C ARG A 86 -7.42 13.54 -0.86
N VAL A 87 -6.54 14.08 -1.70
CA VAL A 87 -5.32 13.38 -2.10
C VAL A 87 -4.22 13.83 -1.14
N GLN A 88 -3.68 12.87 -0.38
CA GLN A 88 -2.61 13.12 0.57
C GLN A 88 -1.25 13.02 -0.11
N ARG A 89 -1.07 12.01 -0.95
CA ARG A 89 0.13 11.83 -1.76
C ARG A 89 -0.31 11.64 -3.21
N PRO A 90 0.08 12.54 -4.12
CA PRO A 90 -0.37 12.45 -5.52
C PRO A 90 0.16 11.21 -6.22
N PRO A 91 -0.38 10.88 -7.40
CA PRO A 91 0.07 9.71 -8.15
C PRO A 91 1.58 9.70 -8.32
N THR A 92 2.18 8.59 -7.99
CA THR A 92 3.63 8.37 -8.00
C THR A 92 3.89 7.01 -8.64
N VAL A 93 4.90 6.94 -9.50
CA VAL A 93 5.32 5.68 -10.12
C VAL A 93 6.57 5.19 -9.42
N ASN A 94 6.55 3.97 -8.91
CA ASN A 94 7.72 3.39 -8.26
C ASN A 94 8.68 2.79 -9.30
N PRO A 95 9.89 2.35 -8.89
CA PRO A 95 10.91 1.84 -9.85
C PRO A 95 10.47 0.64 -10.69
N VAL A 96 9.49 -0.13 -10.25
CA VAL A 96 9.01 -1.29 -11.04
C VAL A 96 7.74 -0.99 -11.82
N GLY A 97 7.32 0.28 -11.88
CA GLY A 97 6.22 0.72 -12.73
C GLY A 97 4.84 0.69 -12.10
N VAL A 98 4.73 0.44 -10.80
CA VAL A 98 3.45 0.53 -10.09
C VAL A 98 3.14 2.00 -9.85
N THR A 99 1.94 2.43 -10.25
CA THR A 99 1.43 3.76 -9.94
C THR A 99 0.57 3.67 -8.70
N PHE A 100 0.76 4.57 -7.75
CA PHE A 100 -0.01 4.56 -6.51
C PHE A 100 -0.23 5.99 -6.01
N ALA A 101 -1.22 6.15 -5.14
CA ALA A 101 -1.50 7.41 -4.46
C ALA A 101 -2.07 7.11 -3.09
N HIS A 102 -1.85 8.02 -2.14
CA HIS A 102 -2.46 7.95 -0.82
C HIS A 102 -3.57 9.00 -0.75
N VAL A 103 -4.72 8.60 -0.26
CA VAL A 103 -5.91 9.44 -0.26
C VAL A 103 -6.62 9.35 1.09
N LEU A 104 -7.50 10.31 1.34
CA LEU A 104 -8.34 10.34 2.54
C LEU A 104 -9.79 10.35 2.12
N ASP A 105 -10.62 9.58 2.81
CA ASP A 105 -12.06 9.66 2.62
C ASP A 105 -12.60 10.94 3.29
N PRO A 106 -13.90 11.27 3.14
CA PRO A 106 -14.44 12.50 3.72
C PRO A 106 -14.30 12.62 5.24
N ALA A 107 -14.21 11.48 5.94
CA ALA A 107 -14.00 11.47 7.40
C ALA A 107 -12.52 11.55 7.79
N GLY A 108 -11.61 11.51 6.80
CA GLY A 108 -10.18 11.57 7.04
C GLY A 108 -9.51 10.22 7.18
N ASN A 109 -10.19 9.13 6.85
CA ASN A 109 -9.56 7.80 6.89
C ASN A 109 -8.60 7.65 5.73
N HIS A 110 -7.38 7.23 6.04
CA HIS A 110 -6.28 7.08 5.09
C HIS A 110 -6.32 5.69 4.44
N PHE A 111 -6.23 5.65 3.13
CA PHE A 111 -6.04 4.42 2.37
C PHE A 111 -5.28 4.76 1.09
N SER A 112 -4.99 3.75 0.27
CA SER A 112 -4.27 4.00 -0.98
C SER A 112 -4.98 3.34 -2.14
N VAL A 113 -4.63 3.80 -3.35
CA VAL A 113 -5.08 3.23 -4.62
C VAL A 113 -3.85 2.92 -5.46
N PHE A 114 -3.92 1.91 -6.29
CA PHE A 114 -2.78 1.55 -7.13
C PHE A 114 -3.21 0.90 -8.43
N THR A 115 -2.31 0.97 -9.41
CA THR A 115 -2.42 0.26 -10.69
C THR A 115 -1.11 -0.51 -10.90
N PRO A 116 -1.17 -1.79 -11.27
CA PRO A 116 0.04 -2.57 -11.56
C PRO A 116 0.81 -2.01 -12.75
N PRO A 117 2.07 -2.42 -12.95
CA PRO A 117 2.83 -2.02 -14.14
C PRO A 117 2.12 -2.47 -15.40
N LYS A 118 2.25 -1.66 -16.42
CA LYS A 118 1.68 -1.99 -17.73
C LYS A 118 2.50 -3.02 -18.47
#